data_dd078249aa88fdf475858c12f58df277
#
_entry.id   dd078249aa88fdf475858c12f58df277
#
_cell.length_a   1.000
_cell.length_b   1.000
_cell.length_c   1.000
_cell.angle_alpha   90.00
_cell.angle_beta   90.00
_cell.angle_gamma   90.00
#
_symmetry.space_group_name_H-M   'P 1'
#
loop_
_entity.id
_entity.type
_entity.pdbx_description
1 polymer ?
#
loop_
_entity_poly.entity_id
_entity_poly.type
_entity_poly.pdbx_seq_one_letter_code
_entity_poly.pdbx_strand_id
1 'polypeptide(L)'
;MEIREALTFDDVLLVPAASNVLPSTADTRTRVTKSIALNIPLLSSAMDTVTESRMAIAMAQAGGMGVIHRNLTIDEQSKEVRRVKRFESGIVYNPITLRPDQTLADAKALQERYRVTGFPVVDEAGRVVGIVTNRDMRFASDDATPVRLMMSSDNLALLQEPADRDEAISLMKARRIEKLLVTDAKGKLTGLLTLKDTEQAVLNPTACKDNLGRLRVAAATTVGDAGYERSQALVEAGVDMIVIDTAHGHSAGVAEAVRRARELSTDVQIVAGNVATGDATRALIDAGADAVKVGIGPGSICTTRMVAGVGVPQLTAIMDCAKAAGDVPIIADGGIKFSGDFAKAIAAGASCAMVGSMIAGTDESPGEVILYQGRSFKSYRGMGSLGAMARGSADRYFQKDAASDKLVPEGIEGQVPYKGSANAVVHQLVGGLRAAMGYTGCATVEEMRKNCTFVKITNAGLSESHVHDVQITRESPNYRIG
;
A
#
# COMPACT_ATOMS: atom_id res chain seq x y z
N MET A 1 -40.51 9.08 10.28
CA MET A 1 -39.07 8.79 9.99
C MET A 1 -38.90 7.29 10.10
N GLU A 2 -38.46 6.63 9.05
CA GLU A 2 -38.19 5.19 9.09
C GLU A 2 -36.73 4.97 9.59
N ILE A 3 -36.59 4.08 10.58
CA ILE A 3 -35.28 3.68 11.12
C ILE A 3 -35.02 2.27 10.59
N ARG A 4 -34.04 2.14 9.65
CA ARG A 4 -33.66 0.83 9.12
C ARG A 4 -32.62 0.16 10.01
N GLU A 5 -32.63 -1.16 10.04
CA GLU A 5 -31.59 -1.96 10.66
C GLU A 5 -30.30 -1.90 9.84
N ALA A 6 -29.16 -1.87 10.51
CA ALA A 6 -27.84 -1.91 9.89
C ALA A 6 -26.90 -2.83 10.69
N LEU A 7 -26.08 -3.62 9.98
CA LEU A 7 -25.30 -4.71 10.52
C LEU A 7 -23.80 -4.46 10.36
N THR A 8 -23.01 -4.95 11.33
CA THR A 8 -21.55 -5.03 11.25
C THR A 8 -21.10 -6.48 11.08
N PHE A 9 -19.80 -6.73 11.04
CA PHE A 9 -19.25 -8.08 10.84
C PHE A 9 -19.62 -9.06 11.98
N ASP A 10 -19.76 -8.55 13.20
CA ASP A 10 -20.11 -9.37 14.37
C ASP A 10 -21.57 -9.84 14.35
N ASP A 11 -22.44 -9.22 13.56
CA ASP A 11 -23.86 -9.54 13.49
C ASP A 11 -24.18 -10.71 12.53
N VAL A 12 -23.20 -11.18 11.77
CA VAL A 12 -23.42 -12.17 10.71
C VAL A 12 -22.34 -13.22 10.64
N LEU A 13 -22.69 -14.39 10.07
CA LEU A 13 -21.72 -15.39 9.60
C LEU A 13 -21.98 -15.71 8.13
N LEU A 14 -20.94 -16.17 7.41
CA LEU A 14 -21.09 -16.74 6.08
C LEU A 14 -21.65 -18.15 6.18
N VAL A 15 -22.63 -18.46 5.34
CA VAL A 15 -23.24 -19.80 5.30
C VAL A 15 -22.33 -20.72 4.49
N PRO A 16 -21.93 -21.90 5.03
CA PRO A 16 -21.19 -22.89 4.25
C PRO A 16 -21.99 -23.39 3.06
N ALA A 17 -21.33 -23.69 1.96
CA ALA A 17 -21.93 -24.24 0.75
C ALA A 17 -21.20 -25.50 0.27
N ALA A 18 -21.81 -26.22 -0.68
CA ALA A 18 -21.13 -27.33 -1.34
C ALA A 18 -19.85 -26.81 -2.03
N SER A 19 -18.73 -27.50 -1.80
CA SER A 19 -17.43 -27.02 -2.26
C SER A 19 -16.52 -28.15 -2.74
N ASN A 20 -15.88 -27.89 -3.88
CA ASN A 20 -14.71 -28.62 -4.37
C ASN A 20 -13.45 -27.74 -4.38
N VAL A 21 -13.50 -26.57 -3.72
CA VAL A 21 -12.42 -25.60 -3.68
C VAL A 21 -11.52 -25.87 -2.47
N LEU A 22 -10.26 -26.15 -2.72
CA LEU A 22 -9.25 -26.25 -1.68
C LEU A 22 -8.66 -24.86 -1.38
N PRO A 23 -8.40 -24.51 -0.11
CA PRO A 23 -7.78 -23.21 0.24
C PRO A 23 -6.46 -22.95 -0.52
N SER A 24 -5.69 -23.99 -0.84
CA SER A 24 -4.44 -23.89 -1.60
C SER A 24 -4.63 -23.51 -3.07
N THR A 25 -5.80 -23.78 -3.65
CA THR A 25 -6.11 -23.51 -5.06
C THR A 25 -7.01 -22.29 -5.25
N ALA A 26 -7.51 -21.69 -4.16
CA ALA A 26 -8.37 -20.52 -4.22
C ALA A 26 -7.59 -19.30 -4.78
N ASP A 27 -8.14 -18.65 -5.80
CA ASP A 27 -7.55 -17.50 -6.47
C ASP A 27 -7.98 -16.20 -5.78
N THR A 28 -7.03 -15.57 -5.09
CA THR A 28 -7.25 -14.33 -4.35
C THR A 28 -7.06 -13.07 -5.18
N ARG A 29 -6.79 -13.17 -6.49
CA ARG A 29 -6.63 -12.02 -7.37
C ARG A 29 -7.92 -11.20 -7.46
N THR A 30 -7.74 -9.88 -7.51
CA THR A 30 -8.83 -8.92 -7.56
C THR A 30 -8.41 -7.66 -8.31
N ARG A 31 -9.33 -6.70 -8.44
CA ARG A 31 -9.04 -5.35 -8.93
C ARG A 31 -9.27 -4.33 -7.83
N VAL A 32 -8.27 -3.48 -7.57
CA VAL A 32 -8.41 -2.36 -6.63
C VAL A 32 -9.02 -1.13 -7.30
N THR A 33 -8.77 -0.96 -8.60
CA THR A 33 -9.40 0.04 -9.47
C THR A 33 -9.81 -0.62 -10.79
N LYS A 34 -10.37 0.14 -11.71
CA LYS A 34 -10.72 -0.39 -13.05
C LYS A 34 -9.51 -0.99 -13.78
N SER A 35 -8.30 -0.45 -13.57
CA SER A 35 -7.09 -0.79 -14.33
C SER A 35 -6.00 -1.47 -13.51
N ILE A 36 -6.04 -1.40 -12.19
CA ILE A 36 -5.03 -2.01 -11.32
C ILE A 36 -5.55 -3.32 -10.72
N ALA A 37 -4.89 -4.43 -11.07
CA ALA A 37 -5.09 -5.72 -10.44
C ALA A 37 -4.14 -5.89 -9.24
N LEU A 38 -4.61 -6.63 -8.23
CA LEU A 38 -3.84 -7.10 -7.07
C LEU A 38 -3.86 -8.62 -7.02
N ASN A 39 -2.81 -9.25 -6.49
CA ASN A 39 -2.75 -10.69 -6.27
C ASN A 39 -3.40 -11.12 -4.95
N ILE A 40 -3.54 -10.21 -4.00
CA ILE A 40 -4.34 -10.37 -2.78
C ILE A 40 -5.23 -9.13 -2.58
N PRO A 41 -6.47 -9.27 -2.09
CA PRO A 41 -7.41 -8.15 -1.97
C PRO A 41 -7.18 -7.30 -0.70
N LEU A 42 -5.93 -6.88 -0.45
CA LEU A 42 -5.53 -6.23 0.79
C LEU A 42 -4.70 -4.96 0.56
N LEU A 43 -5.09 -3.89 1.26
CA LEU A 43 -4.35 -2.62 1.31
C LEU A 43 -3.97 -2.26 2.75
N SER A 44 -2.86 -1.53 2.92
CA SER A 44 -2.53 -0.90 4.20
C SER A 44 -3.04 0.54 4.26
N SER A 45 -3.56 0.93 5.44
CA SER A 45 -4.22 2.23 5.65
C SER A 45 -3.24 3.40 5.58
N ALA A 46 -3.74 4.54 5.06
CA ALA A 46 -3.01 5.80 4.96
C ALA A 46 -2.92 6.51 6.32
N MET A 47 -2.25 5.90 7.28
CA MET A 47 -2.12 6.40 8.65
C MET A 47 -0.65 6.52 9.02
N ASP A 48 -0.29 7.56 9.76
CA ASP A 48 1.09 7.90 10.12
C ASP A 48 1.76 6.93 11.12
N THR A 49 1.00 5.97 11.63
CA THR A 49 1.47 4.83 12.43
C THR A 49 1.33 3.49 11.70
N VAL A 50 1.00 3.50 10.39
CA VAL A 50 0.77 2.26 9.62
C VAL A 50 1.64 2.21 8.36
N THR A 51 1.55 3.21 7.46
CA THR A 51 2.10 3.06 6.10
C THR A 51 3.03 4.18 5.69
N GLU A 52 4.31 3.86 5.68
CA GLU A 52 5.37 4.53 4.93
C GLU A 52 6.00 3.56 3.92
N SER A 53 7.12 3.90 3.31
CA SER A 53 7.73 3.07 2.24
C SER A 53 8.03 1.62 2.65
N ARG A 54 8.46 1.36 3.90
CA ARG A 54 8.74 0.00 4.37
C ARG A 54 7.49 -0.88 4.33
N MET A 55 6.37 -0.40 4.88
CA MET A 55 5.09 -1.11 4.85
C MET A 55 4.55 -1.21 3.41
N ALA A 56 4.66 -0.14 2.61
CA ALA A 56 4.20 -0.17 1.22
C ALA A 56 4.97 -1.21 0.37
N ILE A 57 6.28 -1.35 0.60
CA ILE A 57 7.10 -2.39 -0.03
C ILE A 57 6.62 -3.78 0.39
N ALA A 58 6.48 -4.04 1.70
CA ALA A 58 6.04 -5.34 2.20
C ALA A 58 4.66 -5.73 1.65
N MET A 59 3.72 -4.79 1.61
CA MET A 59 2.40 -5.01 1.05
C MET A 59 2.44 -5.33 -0.45
N ALA A 60 3.23 -4.59 -1.23
CA ALA A 60 3.37 -4.83 -2.66
C ALA A 60 4.07 -6.18 -2.94
N GLN A 61 5.10 -6.56 -2.18
CA GLN A 61 5.77 -7.88 -2.25
C GLN A 61 4.80 -9.03 -1.95
N ALA A 62 3.91 -8.85 -0.98
CA ALA A 62 2.87 -9.82 -0.66
C ALA A 62 1.76 -9.92 -1.73
N GLY A 63 1.73 -9.00 -2.69
CA GLY A 63 0.73 -8.97 -3.79
C GLY A 63 -0.44 -8.00 -3.57
N GLY A 64 -0.43 -7.24 -2.47
CA GLY A 64 -1.36 -6.15 -2.16
C GLY A 64 -0.80 -4.79 -2.54
N MET A 65 -1.22 -3.71 -1.83
CA MET A 65 -0.71 -2.35 -2.05
C MET A 65 -0.71 -1.54 -0.76
N GLY A 66 0.35 -0.75 -0.52
CA GLY A 66 0.42 0.20 0.56
C GLY A 66 -0.06 1.59 0.13
N VAL A 67 -0.79 2.28 1.03
CA VAL A 67 -1.19 3.67 0.83
C VAL A 67 -0.40 4.57 1.77
N ILE A 68 0.59 5.30 1.24
CA ILE A 68 1.45 6.19 2.02
C ILE A 68 0.63 7.34 2.56
N HIS A 69 0.73 7.60 3.86
CA HIS A 69 -0.02 8.65 4.54
C HIS A 69 0.46 10.06 4.15
N ARG A 70 -0.37 11.07 4.40
CA ARG A 70 -0.12 12.46 4.03
C ARG A 70 0.33 13.38 5.20
N ASN A 71 0.49 12.85 6.41
CA ASN A 71 1.08 13.57 7.56
C ASN A 71 2.61 13.71 7.39
N LEU A 72 3.02 14.12 6.21
CA LEU A 72 4.36 14.38 5.72
C LEU A 72 4.30 15.64 4.86
N THR A 73 5.40 16.34 4.73
CA THR A 73 5.52 17.34 3.68
C THR A 73 5.37 16.71 2.30
N ILE A 74 5.05 17.50 1.29
CA ILE A 74 4.91 17.02 -0.09
C ILE A 74 6.19 16.34 -0.57
N ASP A 75 7.35 16.92 -0.25
CA ASP A 75 8.65 16.38 -0.62
C ASP A 75 8.98 15.06 0.09
N GLU A 76 8.71 14.96 1.40
CA GLU A 76 8.90 13.72 2.16
C GLU A 76 8.01 12.60 1.64
N GLN A 77 6.72 12.85 1.42
CA GLN A 77 5.81 11.85 0.88
C GLN A 77 6.22 11.39 -0.53
N SER A 78 6.64 12.33 -1.39
CA SER A 78 7.17 12.02 -2.71
C SER A 78 8.45 11.18 -2.66
N LYS A 79 9.33 11.42 -1.67
CA LYS A 79 10.51 10.58 -1.41
C LYS A 79 10.12 9.16 -1.01
N GLU A 80 9.11 9.00 -0.16
CA GLU A 80 8.59 7.68 0.22
C GLU A 80 8.04 6.92 -1.00
N VAL A 81 7.27 7.58 -1.89
CA VAL A 81 6.81 6.99 -3.15
C VAL A 81 7.99 6.54 -4.01
N ARG A 82 8.99 7.42 -4.23
CA ARG A 82 10.18 7.09 -5.02
C ARG A 82 10.98 5.92 -4.44
N ARG A 83 11.02 5.76 -3.09
CA ARG A 83 11.66 4.61 -2.44
C ARG A 83 10.98 3.31 -2.83
N VAL A 84 9.65 3.25 -2.81
CA VAL A 84 8.91 2.05 -3.23
C VAL A 84 9.16 1.76 -4.70
N LYS A 85 9.06 2.76 -5.58
CA LYS A 85 9.26 2.59 -7.03
C LYS A 85 10.67 2.14 -7.41
N ARG A 86 11.67 2.46 -6.60
CA ARG A 86 13.07 2.02 -6.79
C ARG A 86 13.38 0.66 -6.19
N PHE A 87 12.52 0.18 -5.30
CA PHE A 87 12.72 -1.11 -4.64
C PHE A 87 12.29 -2.24 -5.58
N GLU A 88 13.18 -3.21 -5.83
CA GLU A 88 12.95 -4.35 -6.74
C GLU A 88 12.47 -3.96 -8.15
N SER A 89 12.97 -2.88 -8.67
CA SER A 89 12.54 -2.40 -9.99
C SER A 89 12.94 -3.31 -11.15
N GLY A 90 13.62 -4.42 -10.88
CA GLY A 90 14.20 -5.31 -11.90
C GLY A 90 15.25 -4.56 -12.71
N ILE A 91 14.82 -3.76 -13.69
CA ILE A 91 15.65 -2.79 -14.40
C ILE A 91 15.37 -1.41 -13.82
N VAL A 92 16.38 -0.78 -13.25
CA VAL A 92 16.31 0.64 -12.84
C VAL A 92 16.39 1.49 -14.10
N TYR A 93 15.27 1.92 -14.63
CA TYR A 93 15.22 2.84 -15.76
C TYR A 93 15.72 4.23 -15.34
N ASN A 94 16.47 4.91 -16.24
CA ASN A 94 17.12 6.18 -15.98
C ASN A 94 17.93 6.18 -14.67
N PRO A 95 18.92 5.27 -14.52
CA PRO A 95 19.74 5.22 -13.32
C PRO A 95 20.52 6.51 -13.14
N ILE A 96 20.92 6.79 -11.89
CA ILE A 96 21.81 7.91 -11.60
C ILE A 96 23.15 7.61 -12.22
N THR A 97 23.64 8.52 -13.05
CA THR A 97 24.88 8.37 -13.81
C THR A 97 25.96 9.32 -13.32
N LEU A 98 27.19 9.00 -13.64
CA LEU A 98 28.33 9.89 -13.56
C LEU A 98 28.89 10.20 -14.97
N ARG A 99 29.61 11.30 -15.08
CA ARG A 99 30.42 11.61 -16.25
C ARG A 99 31.87 11.28 -15.99
N PRO A 100 32.68 11.02 -17.04
CA PRO A 100 34.08 10.66 -16.89
C PRO A 100 34.96 11.72 -16.21
N ASP A 101 34.57 12.98 -16.31
CA ASP A 101 35.27 14.16 -15.76
C ASP A 101 34.86 14.52 -14.33
N GLN A 102 33.77 13.98 -13.83
CA GLN A 102 33.37 14.12 -12.42
C GLN A 102 34.36 13.42 -11.49
N THR A 103 34.32 13.77 -10.20
CA THR A 103 35.30 13.33 -9.21
C THR A 103 34.75 12.26 -8.26
N LEU A 104 35.63 11.64 -7.45
CA LEU A 104 35.27 10.75 -6.37
C LEU A 104 34.36 11.47 -5.35
N ALA A 105 34.62 12.76 -5.07
CA ALA A 105 33.75 13.55 -4.19
C ALA A 105 32.33 13.64 -4.73
N ASP A 106 32.13 13.87 -6.03
CA ASP A 106 30.82 13.88 -6.67
C ASP A 106 30.13 12.52 -6.55
N ALA A 107 30.86 11.44 -6.78
CA ALA A 107 30.34 10.07 -6.64
C ALA A 107 29.89 9.77 -5.19
N LYS A 108 30.68 10.17 -4.19
CA LYS A 108 30.34 10.02 -2.77
C LYS A 108 29.09 10.84 -2.41
N ALA A 109 29.00 12.09 -2.86
CA ALA A 109 27.84 12.96 -2.63
C ALA A 109 26.54 12.36 -3.22
N LEU A 110 26.62 11.82 -4.45
CA LEU A 110 25.51 11.13 -5.08
C LEU A 110 25.16 9.83 -4.34
N GLN A 111 26.17 9.09 -3.88
CA GLN A 111 25.97 7.87 -3.08
C GLN A 111 25.22 8.17 -1.78
N GLU A 112 25.63 9.19 -1.03
CA GLU A 112 25.00 9.60 0.21
C GLU A 112 23.56 10.08 -0.02
N ARG A 113 23.38 10.92 -1.04
CA ARG A 113 22.08 11.49 -1.38
C ARG A 113 21.06 10.45 -1.84
N TYR A 114 21.50 9.49 -2.67
CA TYR A 114 20.59 8.55 -3.35
C TYR A 114 20.67 7.11 -2.83
N ARG A 115 21.60 6.82 -1.90
CA ARG A 115 21.81 5.48 -1.30
C ARG A 115 22.04 4.37 -2.35
N VAL A 116 22.75 4.68 -3.43
CA VAL A 116 23.10 3.74 -4.50
C VAL A 116 24.53 3.23 -4.33
N THR A 117 24.79 2.00 -4.81
CA THR A 117 26.07 1.29 -4.61
C THR A 117 26.94 1.22 -5.88
N GLY A 118 26.59 1.99 -6.90
CA GLY A 118 27.36 2.07 -8.13
C GLY A 118 26.63 2.86 -9.19
N PHE A 119 27.38 3.43 -10.11
CA PHE A 119 26.92 4.38 -11.09
C PHE A 119 27.39 3.96 -12.49
N PRO A 120 26.47 3.86 -13.47
CA PRO A 120 26.85 3.87 -14.86
C PRO A 120 27.55 5.19 -15.18
N VAL A 121 28.62 5.13 -15.99
CA VAL A 121 29.32 6.31 -16.50
C VAL A 121 28.95 6.49 -17.97
N VAL A 122 28.48 7.69 -18.31
CA VAL A 122 28.00 8.00 -19.67
C VAL A 122 28.72 9.21 -20.26
N ASP A 123 28.88 9.21 -21.60
CA ASP A 123 29.36 10.35 -22.35
C ASP A 123 28.30 11.46 -22.52
N GLU A 124 28.62 12.54 -23.21
CA GLU A 124 27.71 13.65 -23.49
C GLU A 124 26.44 13.23 -24.28
N ALA A 125 26.56 12.18 -25.10
CA ALA A 125 25.48 11.62 -25.89
C ALA A 125 24.60 10.63 -25.06
N GLY A 126 24.96 10.34 -23.80
CA GLY A 126 24.30 9.38 -22.92
C GLY A 126 24.68 7.93 -23.21
N ARG A 127 25.73 7.67 -23.99
CA ARG A 127 26.24 6.32 -24.27
C ARG A 127 27.10 5.85 -23.10
N VAL A 128 26.99 4.55 -22.81
CA VAL A 128 27.76 3.92 -21.74
C VAL A 128 29.23 3.89 -22.08
N VAL A 129 30.08 4.43 -21.19
CA VAL A 129 31.55 4.42 -21.31
C VAL A 129 32.21 3.71 -20.13
N GLY A 130 31.49 3.39 -19.08
CA GLY A 130 32.03 2.69 -17.92
C GLY A 130 30.99 2.44 -16.82
N ILE A 131 31.48 1.86 -15.74
CA ILE A 131 30.72 1.71 -14.47
C ILE A 131 31.66 1.95 -13.30
N VAL A 132 31.17 2.66 -12.26
CA VAL A 132 31.87 2.83 -10.98
C VAL A 132 31.04 2.15 -9.90
N THR A 133 31.67 1.32 -9.10
CA THR A 133 31.05 0.60 -7.99
C THR A 133 31.69 1.00 -6.65
N ASN A 134 31.07 0.59 -5.52
CA ASN A 134 31.68 0.78 -4.20
C ASN A 134 33.09 0.21 -4.10
N ARG A 135 33.38 -0.87 -4.84
CA ARG A 135 34.71 -1.47 -4.87
C ARG A 135 35.73 -0.49 -5.46
N ASP A 136 35.39 0.10 -6.60
CA ASP A 136 36.26 1.04 -7.30
C ASP A 136 36.52 2.29 -6.46
N MET A 137 35.49 2.84 -5.84
CA MET A 137 35.57 4.02 -4.95
C MET A 137 36.42 3.79 -3.69
N ARG A 138 36.48 2.54 -3.17
CA ARG A 138 37.32 2.21 -1.99
C ARG A 138 38.81 2.26 -2.25
N PHE A 139 39.21 2.04 -3.47
CA PHE A 139 40.65 2.05 -3.86
C PHE A 139 41.16 3.41 -4.31
N ALA A 140 40.28 4.37 -4.52
CA ALA A 140 40.65 5.74 -4.82
C ALA A 140 40.92 6.51 -3.51
N SER A 141 42.12 7.06 -3.35
CA SER A 141 42.59 7.69 -2.12
C SER A 141 42.39 9.21 -2.07
N ASP A 142 42.15 9.85 -3.22
CA ASP A 142 41.99 11.30 -3.35
C ASP A 142 40.59 11.63 -3.89
N ASP A 143 39.84 12.46 -3.15
CA ASP A 143 38.50 12.91 -3.52
C ASP A 143 38.46 13.69 -4.86
N ALA A 144 39.58 14.27 -5.29
CA ALA A 144 39.72 14.91 -6.59
C ALA A 144 39.93 13.93 -7.75
N THR A 145 40.09 12.61 -7.49
CA THR A 145 40.33 11.60 -8.53
C THR A 145 39.19 11.61 -9.56
N PRO A 146 39.45 11.84 -10.85
CA PRO A 146 38.42 11.79 -11.89
C PRO A 146 37.83 10.37 -12.05
N VAL A 147 36.52 10.29 -12.31
CA VAL A 147 35.80 9.04 -12.53
C VAL A 147 36.42 8.16 -13.58
N ARG A 148 36.93 8.72 -14.67
CA ARG A 148 37.59 7.98 -15.76
C ARG A 148 38.83 7.16 -15.33
N LEU A 149 39.45 7.53 -14.20
CA LEU A 149 40.63 6.82 -13.69
C LEU A 149 40.29 5.67 -12.75
N MET A 150 39.05 5.63 -12.23
CA MET A 150 38.60 4.58 -11.31
C MET A 150 37.49 3.71 -11.87
N MET A 151 36.85 4.12 -12.98
CA MET A 151 35.76 3.33 -13.58
C MET A 151 36.30 2.08 -14.26
N SER A 152 35.51 1.02 -14.26
CA SER A 152 35.73 -0.13 -15.16
C SER A 152 35.16 0.24 -16.53
N SER A 153 36.01 0.22 -17.57
CA SER A 153 35.64 0.56 -18.95
C SER A 153 35.78 -0.63 -19.91
N ASP A 154 36.70 -1.55 -19.59
CA ASP A 154 36.97 -2.69 -20.43
C ASP A 154 35.98 -3.83 -20.20
N ASN A 155 35.57 -4.48 -21.31
CA ASN A 155 34.71 -5.66 -21.28
C ASN A 155 33.39 -5.49 -20.48
N LEU A 156 32.79 -4.33 -20.62
CA LEU A 156 31.52 -4.00 -19.95
C LEU A 156 30.46 -5.06 -20.28
N ALA A 157 29.71 -5.48 -19.24
CA ALA A 157 28.55 -6.32 -19.44
C ALA A 157 27.34 -5.44 -19.81
N LEU A 158 26.93 -5.54 -21.05
CA LEU A 158 25.82 -4.81 -21.62
C LEU A 158 24.73 -5.79 -22.06
N LEU A 159 23.48 -5.43 -21.82
CA LEU A 159 22.30 -6.11 -22.35
C LEU A 159 21.50 -5.12 -23.19
N GLN A 160 21.09 -5.52 -24.38
CA GLN A 160 20.34 -4.65 -25.27
C GLN A 160 18.83 -4.79 -25.03
N GLU A 161 18.08 -3.69 -25.10
CA GLU A 161 16.60 -3.76 -25.07
C GLU A 161 16.01 -4.36 -26.35
N PRO A 162 14.93 -5.16 -26.21
CA PRO A 162 14.23 -5.55 -24.98
C PRO A 162 15.05 -6.56 -24.18
N ALA A 163 15.32 -6.26 -22.91
CA ALA A 163 16.16 -7.05 -22.04
C ALA A 163 15.40 -8.28 -21.49
N ASP A 164 15.88 -9.48 -21.84
CA ASP A 164 15.40 -10.72 -21.26
C ASP A 164 16.01 -10.93 -19.87
N ARG A 165 15.18 -11.29 -18.91
CA ARG A 165 15.60 -11.43 -17.51
C ARG A 165 16.48 -12.65 -17.28
N ASP A 166 16.13 -13.79 -17.89
CA ASP A 166 16.87 -15.05 -17.69
C ASP A 166 18.24 -14.95 -18.38
N GLU A 167 18.31 -14.26 -19.52
CA GLU A 167 19.56 -13.91 -20.18
C GLU A 167 20.41 -12.99 -19.27
N ALA A 168 19.81 -11.96 -18.67
CA ALA A 168 20.49 -11.07 -17.73
C ALA A 168 21.09 -11.83 -16.55
N ILE A 169 20.32 -12.70 -15.90
CA ILE A 169 20.77 -13.52 -14.77
C ILE A 169 21.93 -14.44 -15.20
N SER A 170 21.79 -15.07 -16.35
CA SER A 170 22.81 -15.97 -16.89
C SER A 170 24.11 -15.24 -17.16
N LEU A 171 24.04 -14.05 -17.76
CA LEU A 171 25.19 -13.19 -18.03
C LEU A 171 25.87 -12.70 -16.74
N MET A 172 25.06 -12.27 -15.73
CA MET A 172 25.57 -11.84 -14.44
C MET A 172 26.30 -12.95 -13.70
N LYS A 173 25.75 -14.17 -13.69
CA LYS A 173 26.39 -15.36 -13.09
C LYS A 173 27.66 -15.76 -13.83
N ALA A 174 27.64 -15.80 -15.16
CA ALA A 174 28.78 -16.17 -15.98
C ALA A 174 29.96 -15.21 -15.78
N ARG A 175 29.69 -13.92 -15.68
CA ARG A 175 30.70 -12.86 -15.49
C ARG A 175 31.00 -12.55 -14.03
N ARG A 176 30.28 -13.14 -13.06
CA ARG A 176 30.42 -12.88 -11.61
C ARG A 176 30.27 -11.41 -11.26
N ILE A 177 29.28 -10.75 -11.83
CA ILE A 177 28.98 -9.33 -11.62
C ILE A 177 27.62 -9.17 -10.94
N GLU A 178 27.50 -8.10 -10.14
CA GLU A 178 26.27 -7.78 -9.43
C GLU A 178 25.40 -6.72 -10.14
N LYS A 179 25.95 -6.11 -11.20
CA LYS A 179 25.31 -5.03 -11.95
C LYS A 179 25.50 -5.23 -13.45
N LEU A 180 24.41 -5.08 -14.18
CA LEU A 180 24.35 -5.21 -15.63
C LEU A 180 23.73 -3.95 -16.23
N LEU A 181 24.42 -3.33 -17.19
CA LEU A 181 23.95 -2.13 -17.86
C LEU A 181 23.03 -2.50 -19.02
N VAL A 182 21.90 -1.80 -19.14
CA VAL A 182 20.93 -2.00 -20.22
C VAL A 182 21.03 -0.80 -21.16
N THR A 183 21.12 -1.07 -22.47
CA THR A 183 21.29 -0.05 -23.50
C THR A 183 20.30 -0.22 -24.64
N ASP A 184 19.99 0.85 -25.33
CA ASP A 184 19.30 0.79 -26.62
C ASP A 184 20.23 0.30 -27.75
N ALA A 185 19.68 0.16 -28.94
CA ALA A 185 20.43 -0.25 -30.14
C ALA A 185 21.57 0.71 -30.54
N LYS A 186 21.61 1.94 -30.00
CA LYS A 186 22.63 2.95 -30.22
C LYS A 186 23.66 3.01 -29.09
N GLY A 187 23.60 2.10 -28.12
CA GLY A 187 24.49 2.06 -26.97
C GLY A 187 24.19 3.13 -25.90
N LYS A 188 23.06 3.82 -26.00
CA LYS A 188 22.61 4.78 -24.98
C LYS A 188 22.08 4.02 -23.77
N LEU A 189 22.46 4.44 -22.58
CA LEU A 189 21.97 3.84 -21.34
C LEU A 189 20.48 4.03 -21.18
N THR A 190 19.74 2.93 -21.01
CA THR A 190 18.31 2.91 -20.73
C THR A 190 18.02 2.38 -19.34
N GLY A 191 18.89 1.50 -18.80
CA GLY A 191 18.67 0.91 -17.49
C GLY A 191 19.90 0.31 -16.83
N LEU A 192 19.74 -0.03 -15.55
CA LEU A 192 20.69 -0.77 -14.73
C LEU A 192 19.94 -1.91 -14.02
N LEU A 193 20.41 -3.12 -14.16
CA LEU A 193 19.87 -4.31 -13.49
C LEU A 193 20.84 -4.76 -12.41
N THR A 194 20.34 -5.10 -11.21
CA THR A 194 21.18 -5.62 -10.14
C THR A 194 20.82 -7.07 -9.79
N LEU A 195 21.80 -7.85 -9.36
CA LEU A 195 21.58 -9.25 -8.95
C LEU A 195 20.53 -9.34 -7.82
N LYS A 196 20.59 -8.41 -6.86
CA LYS A 196 19.64 -8.32 -5.76
C LYS A 196 18.19 -8.16 -6.25
N ASP A 197 17.96 -7.34 -7.28
CA ASP A 197 16.62 -7.13 -7.84
C ASP A 197 16.10 -8.40 -8.52
N THR A 198 16.99 -9.17 -9.15
CA THR A 198 16.62 -10.45 -9.77
C THR A 198 16.29 -11.52 -8.74
N GLU A 199 17.04 -11.60 -7.64
CA GLU A 199 16.80 -12.54 -6.54
C GLU A 199 15.47 -12.23 -5.83
N GLN A 200 15.21 -10.97 -5.52
CA GLN A 200 13.98 -10.54 -4.86
C GLN A 200 12.74 -10.85 -5.69
N ALA A 201 12.83 -10.73 -7.00
CA ALA A 201 11.70 -11.06 -7.87
C ALA A 201 11.41 -12.57 -7.93
N VAL A 202 12.40 -13.44 -7.67
CA VAL A 202 12.19 -14.89 -7.50
C VAL A 202 11.55 -15.19 -6.13
N LEU A 203 11.95 -14.46 -5.09
CA LEU A 203 11.42 -14.62 -3.74
C LEU A 203 9.96 -14.16 -3.62
N ASN A 204 9.55 -13.15 -4.40
CA ASN A 204 8.21 -12.55 -4.36
C ASN A 204 7.49 -12.68 -5.72
N PRO A 205 7.15 -13.88 -6.18
CA PRO A 205 6.57 -14.09 -7.52
C PRO A 205 5.17 -13.50 -7.67
N THR A 206 4.48 -13.28 -6.54
CA THR A 206 3.14 -12.66 -6.48
C THR A 206 3.16 -11.17 -6.22
N ALA A 207 4.33 -10.52 -6.23
CA ALA A 207 4.44 -9.09 -5.99
C ALA A 207 3.57 -8.27 -6.97
N CYS A 208 2.91 -7.24 -6.45
CA CYS A 208 2.12 -6.30 -7.24
C CYS A 208 3.04 -5.31 -7.94
N LYS A 209 3.20 -5.46 -9.26
CA LYS A 209 4.13 -4.66 -10.07
C LYS A 209 3.41 -3.94 -11.21
N ASP A 210 3.98 -2.82 -11.64
CA ASP A 210 3.58 -2.11 -12.85
C ASP A 210 4.18 -2.76 -14.12
N ASN A 211 3.85 -2.20 -15.27
CA ASN A 211 4.32 -2.72 -16.57
C ASN A 211 5.84 -2.58 -16.77
N LEU A 212 6.52 -1.79 -15.92
CA LEU A 212 7.97 -1.64 -15.90
C LEU A 212 8.63 -2.55 -14.85
N GLY A 213 7.87 -3.46 -14.23
CA GLY A 213 8.37 -4.37 -13.20
C GLY A 213 8.63 -3.74 -11.83
N ARG A 214 8.22 -2.48 -11.61
CA ARG A 214 8.40 -1.76 -10.35
C ARG A 214 7.22 -2.05 -9.42
N LEU A 215 7.47 -2.11 -8.11
CA LEU A 215 6.40 -2.28 -7.12
C LEU A 215 5.36 -1.15 -7.25
N ARG A 216 4.09 -1.50 -7.17
CA ARG A 216 3.00 -0.53 -7.16
C ARG A 216 2.83 0.09 -5.77
N VAL A 217 2.48 1.37 -5.77
CA VAL A 217 2.28 2.16 -4.54
C VAL A 217 1.15 3.15 -4.72
N ALA A 218 0.38 3.33 -3.66
CA ALA A 218 -0.59 4.39 -3.55
C ALA A 218 -0.14 5.46 -2.53
N ALA A 219 -0.68 6.66 -2.64
CA ALA A 219 -0.45 7.71 -1.68
C ALA A 219 -1.71 8.56 -1.44
N ALA A 220 -1.91 8.97 -0.20
CA ALA A 220 -3.04 9.79 0.19
C ALA A 220 -2.81 11.27 -0.11
N THR A 221 -3.87 11.93 -0.53
CA THR A 221 -3.97 13.39 -0.71
C THR A 221 -5.21 13.94 -0.01
N THR A 222 -5.43 15.24 -0.12
CA THR A 222 -6.57 15.97 0.44
C THR A 222 -7.30 16.77 -0.64
N VAL A 223 -8.22 17.61 -0.24
CA VAL A 223 -8.99 18.49 -1.12
C VAL A 223 -8.36 19.88 -1.29
N GLY A 224 -8.87 20.68 -2.23
CA GLY A 224 -8.43 22.06 -2.48
C GLY A 224 -7.05 22.15 -3.16
N ASP A 225 -6.47 23.37 -3.17
CA ASP A 225 -5.21 23.62 -3.87
C ASP A 225 -4.02 22.88 -3.28
N ALA A 226 -3.95 22.75 -1.96
CA ALA A 226 -2.92 21.97 -1.29
C ALA A 226 -2.99 20.47 -1.66
N GLY A 227 -4.21 19.93 -1.86
CA GLY A 227 -4.42 18.58 -2.34
C GLY A 227 -4.00 18.42 -3.80
N TYR A 228 -4.28 19.39 -4.63
CA TYR A 228 -3.87 19.41 -6.04
C TYR A 228 -2.35 19.45 -6.21
N GLU A 229 -1.68 20.38 -5.52
CA GLU A 229 -0.21 20.50 -5.53
C GLU A 229 0.46 19.19 -5.06
N ARG A 230 -0.05 18.60 -3.99
CA ARG A 230 0.42 17.30 -3.50
C ARG A 230 0.22 16.20 -4.54
N SER A 231 -0.95 16.16 -5.18
CA SER A 231 -1.27 15.17 -6.22
C SER A 231 -0.33 15.28 -7.41
N GLN A 232 -0.01 16.50 -7.84
CA GLN A 232 0.96 16.75 -8.91
C GLN A 232 2.35 16.19 -8.55
N ALA A 233 2.85 16.50 -7.37
CA ALA A 233 4.16 16.00 -6.91
C ALA A 233 4.20 14.46 -6.76
N LEU A 234 3.07 13.83 -6.38
CA LEU A 234 2.94 12.38 -6.30
C LEU A 234 2.94 11.73 -7.70
N VAL A 235 2.27 12.34 -8.67
CA VAL A 235 2.31 11.89 -10.09
C VAL A 235 3.75 11.96 -10.62
N GLU A 236 4.46 13.06 -10.38
CA GLU A 236 5.87 13.23 -10.75
C GLU A 236 6.80 12.23 -10.03
N ALA A 237 6.43 11.80 -8.82
CA ALA A 237 7.14 10.75 -8.09
C ALA A 237 6.88 9.34 -8.63
N GLY A 238 5.90 9.16 -9.53
CA GLY A 238 5.55 7.90 -10.17
C GLY A 238 4.55 7.05 -9.37
N VAL A 239 3.66 7.67 -8.58
CA VAL A 239 2.58 6.97 -7.87
C VAL A 239 1.65 6.26 -8.86
N ASP A 240 1.17 5.06 -8.51
CA ASP A 240 0.23 4.32 -9.37
C ASP A 240 -1.23 4.69 -9.06
N MET A 241 -1.52 5.08 -7.80
CA MET A 241 -2.87 5.36 -7.33
C MET A 241 -2.86 6.50 -6.31
N ILE A 242 -3.67 7.51 -6.54
CA ILE A 242 -3.93 8.60 -5.59
C ILE A 242 -5.20 8.28 -4.81
N VAL A 243 -5.14 8.46 -3.49
CA VAL A 243 -6.29 8.29 -2.60
C VAL A 243 -6.68 9.65 -2.03
N ILE A 244 -7.80 10.22 -2.48
CA ILE A 244 -8.40 11.42 -1.89
C ILE A 244 -9.10 10.98 -0.61
N ASP A 245 -8.41 11.20 0.52
CA ASP A 245 -8.73 10.59 1.81
C ASP A 245 -9.31 11.63 2.78
N THR A 246 -10.61 11.58 3.00
CA THR A 246 -11.37 12.48 3.87
C THR A 246 -12.26 11.73 4.87
N ALA A 247 -12.66 12.37 5.96
CA ALA A 247 -13.61 11.80 6.92
C ALA A 247 -15.02 11.67 6.32
N HIS A 248 -15.37 12.55 5.37
CA HIS A 248 -16.65 12.56 4.68
C HIS A 248 -16.48 12.83 3.18
N GLY A 249 -16.55 11.76 2.39
CA GLY A 249 -16.35 11.80 0.94
C GLY A 249 -17.51 12.38 0.14
N HIS A 250 -18.72 12.40 0.69
CA HIS A 250 -19.90 12.95 0.01
C HIS A 250 -19.97 14.48 0.15
N SER A 251 -18.95 15.15 -0.38
CA SER A 251 -18.88 16.61 -0.37
C SER A 251 -18.43 17.16 -1.71
N ALA A 252 -18.85 18.39 -2.04
CA ALA A 252 -18.49 19.06 -3.28
C ALA A 252 -16.97 19.19 -3.45
N GLY A 253 -16.24 19.47 -2.36
CA GLY A 253 -14.78 19.59 -2.37
C GLY A 253 -14.07 18.28 -2.73
N VAL A 254 -14.60 17.12 -2.35
CA VAL A 254 -14.05 15.81 -2.72
C VAL A 254 -14.31 15.51 -4.19
N ALA A 255 -15.54 15.74 -4.67
CA ALA A 255 -15.88 15.57 -6.09
C ALA A 255 -15.02 16.46 -6.99
N GLU A 256 -14.77 17.71 -6.57
CA GLU A 256 -13.88 18.63 -7.29
C GLU A 256 -12.42 18.15 -7.27
N ALA A 257 -11.93 17.65 -6.14
CA ALA A 257 -10.59 17.11 -6.05
C ALA A 257 -10.39 15.89 -6.97
N VAL A 258 -11.43 15.04 -7.14
CA VAL A 258 -11.41 13.91 -8.09
C VAL A 258 -11.25 14.42 -9.52
N ARG A 259 -12.05 15.41 -9.95
CA ARG A 259 -11.97 15.99 -11.31
C ARG A 259 -10.59 16.59 -11.58
N ARG A 260 -10.10 17.42 -10.65
CA ARG A 260 -8.78 18.06 -10.77
C ARG A 260 -7.64 17.05 -10.82
N ALA A 261 -7.69 16.01 -9.98
CA ALA A 261 -6.67 14.95 -10.00
C ALA A 261 -6.65 14.18 -11.33
N ARG A 262 -7.81 14.00 -11.97
CA ARG A 262 -7.92 13.37 -13.30
C ARG A 262 -7.24 14.19 -14.40
N GLU A 263 -7.21 15.50 -14.28
CA GLU A 263 -6.52 16.39 -15.25
C GLU A 263 -5.00 16.23 -15.22
N LEU A 264 -4.43 15.77 -14.10
CA LEU A 264 -2.97 15.59 -13.94
C LEU A 264 -2.43 14.39 -14.71
N SER A 265 -3.21 13.32 -14.83
CA SER A 265 -2.77 12.09 -15.50
C SER A 265 -3.94 11.19 -15.86
N THR A 266 -3.86 10.57 -17.04
CA THR A 266 -4.80 9.52 -17.48
C THR A 266 -4.42 8.14 -16.95
N ASP A 267 -3.16 7.92 -16.57
CA ASP A 267 -2.63 6.62 -16.16
C ASP A 267 -2.75 6.37 -14.66
N VAL A 268 -2.63 7.43 -13.84
CA VAL A 268 -2.76 7.34 -12.39
C VAL A 268 -4.22 7.12 -12.02
N GLN A 269 -4.48 6.10 -11.21
CA GLN A 269 -5.81 5.75 -10.75
C GLN A 269 -6.22 6.61 -9.55
N ILE A 270 -7.51 6.96 -9.47
CA ILE A 270 -8.05 7.83 -8.42
C ILE A 270 -9.05 7.07 -7.58
N VAL A 271 -8.77 6.98 -6.29
CA VAL A 271 -9.68 6.47 -5.25
C VAL A 271 -10.15 7.64 -4.41
N ALA A 272 -11.43 7.68 -4.11
CA ALA A 272 -11.98 8.72 -3.25
C ALA A 272 -12.82 8.12 -2.10
N GLY A 273 -12.86 8.80 -0.98
CA GLY A 273 -13.64 8.42 0.20
C GLY A 273 -13.33 9.30 1.42
N ASN A 274 -13.93 8.97 2.60
CA ASN A 274 -14.74 7.78 2.84
C ASN A 274 -16.22 8.09 2.67
N VAL A 275 -16.96 7.10 2.23
CA VAL A 275 -18.42 7.15 2.12
C VAL A 275 -19.07 5.96 2.84
N ALA A 276 -20.40 6.00 3.05
CA ALA A 276 -21.14 4.92 3.65
C ALA A 276 -22.52 4.68 3.02
N THR A 277 -22.82 5.35 1.90
CA THR A 277 -24.13 5.28 1.23
C THR A 277 -23.97 5.11 -0.29
N GLY A 278 -25.00 4.52 -0.92
CA GLY A 278 -25.03 4.34 -2.37
C GLY A 278 -25.01 5.68 -3.13
N ASP A 279 -25.71 6.70 -2.62
CA ASP A 279 -25.74 8.03 -3.28
C ASP A 279 -24.36 8.68 -3.29
N ALA A 280 -23.66 8.62 -2.15
CA ALA A 280 -22.29 9.10 -2.06
C ALA A 280 -21.34 8.35 -3.00
N THR A 281 -21.52 7.03 -3.12
CA THR A 281 -20.76 6.19 -4.04
C THR A 281 -20.96 6.63 -5.49
N ARG A 282 -22.22 6.80 -5.94
CA ARG A 282 -22.53 7.30 -7.27
C ARG A 282 -21.91 8.67 -7.54
N ALA A 283 -22.06 9.60 -6.58
CA ALA A 283 -21.51 10.95 -6.73
C ALA A 283 -19.99 10.98 -6.97
N LEU A 284 -19.22 10.09 -6.30
CA LEU A 284 -17.77 9.99 -6.50
C LEU A 284 -17.41 9.32 -7.84
N ILE A 285 -18.18 8.30 -8.27
CA ILE A 285 -18.02 7.65 -9.57
C ILE A 285 -18.29 8.62 -10.70
N ASP A 286 -19.39 9.40 -10.60
CA ASP A 286 -19.76 10.42 -11.58
C ASP A 286 -18.72 11.56 -11.66
N ALA A 287 -18.02 11.83 -10.55
CA ALA A 287 -16.89 12.77 -10.53
C ALA A 287 -15.62 12.21 -11.21
N GLY A 288 -15.55 10.89 -11.49
CA GLY A 288 -14.44 10.25 -12.19
C GLY A 288 -13.54 9.36 -11.33
N ALA A 289 -13.98 8.95 -10.14
CA ALA A 289 -13.24 8.00 -9.30
C ALA A 289 -13.17 6.60 -9.95
N ASP A 290 -12.00 5.95 -9.90
CA ASP A 290 -11.75 4.60 -10.40
C ASP A 290 -12.10 3.51 -9.38
N ALA A 291 -12.17 3.89 -8.09
CA ALA A 291 -12.69 3.07 -7.00
C ALA A 291 -13.17 3.97 -5.86
N VAL A 292 -14.02 3.44 -5.00
CA VAL A 292 -14.59 4.17 -3.86
C VAL A 292 -14.24 3.48 -2.54
N LYS A 293 -13.77 4.27 -1.57
CA LYS A 293 -13.38 3.80 -0.25
C LYS A 293 -14.52 4.01 0.76
N VAL A 294 -14.94 2.92 1.42
CA VAL A 294 -16.15 2.83 2.24
C VAL A 294 -15.81 2.61 3.69
N GLY A 295 -16.31 3.47 4.56
CA GLY A 295 -16.19 3.33 6.01
C GLY A 295 -16.25 4.68 6.74
N ILE A 296 -17.36 4.94 7.43
CA ILE A 296 -17.54 6.09 8.31
C ILE A 296 -17.60 5.60 9.76
N GLY A 297 -16.51 5.81 10.48
CA GLY A 297 -16.40 5.50 11.91
C GLY A 297 -16.21 4.02 12.31
N PRO A 298 -15.83 3.04 11.43
CA PRO A 298 -15.67 1.65 11.86
C PRO A 298 -14.29 1.34 12.45
N GLY A 299 -13.32 2.23 12.33
CA GLY A 299 -11.94 2.01 12.81
C GLY A 299 -11.87 1.85 14.32
N SER A 300 -10.97 1.00 14.82
CA SER A 300 -10.82 0.67 16.26
C SER A 300 -10.43 1.86 17.14
N ILE A 301 -9.86 2.89 16.56
CA ILE A 301 -9.42 4.14 17.22
C ILE A 301 -10.22 5.37 16.75
N CYS A 302 -11.28 5.15 15.96
CA CYS A 302 -12.16 6.20 15.49
C CYS A 302 -13.27 6.44 16.50
N THR A 303 -13.51 7.70 16.85
CA THR A 303 -14.60 8.11 17.76
C THR A 303 -15.68 8.94 17.08
N THR A 304 -15.65 9.07 15.74
CA THR A 304 -16.64 9.85 14.97
C THR A 304 -18.09 9.51 15.34
N ARG A 305 -18.40 8.21 15.46
CA ARG A 305 -19.77 7.77 15.81
C ARG A 305 -20.21 8.20 17.22
N MET A 306 -19.26 8.35 18.15
CA MET A 306 -19.52 8.78 19.52
C MET A 306 -19.53 10.30 19.65
N VAL A 307 -18.64 10.98 18.95
CA VAL A 307 -18.45 12.44 19.02
C VAL A 307 -19.48 13.17 18.15
N ALA A 308 -19.64 12.73 16.91
CA ALA A 308 -20.53 13.37 15.93
C ALA A 308 -21.91 12.66 15.81
N GLY A 309 -22.07 11.45 16.33
CA GLY A 309 -23.28 10.64 16.18
C GLY A 309 -23.51 10.14 14.75
N VAL A 310 -22.48 10.19 13.88
CA VAL A 310 -22.59 9.89 12.44
C VAL A 310 -21.83 8.61 12.10
N GLY A 311 -22.45 7.75 11.30
CA GLY A 311 -21.82 6.53 10.78
C GLY A 311 -22.84 5.52 10.31
N VAL A 312 -22.36 4.49 9.61
CA VAL A 312 -23.14 3.31 9.19
C VAL A 312 -22.36 2.07 9.59
N PRO A 313 -22.96 1.04 10.20
CA PRO A 313 -22.33 -0.25 10.44
C PRO A 313 -21.72 -0.83 9.16
N GLN A 314 -20.48 -1.35 9.27
CA GLN A 314 -19.59 -1.49 8.11
C GLN A 314 -20.10 -2.50 7.06
N LEU A 315 -20.71 -3.61 7.49
CA LEU A 315 -21.26 -4.60 6.56
C LEU A 315 -22.35 -3.98 5.67
N THR A 316 -23.30 -3.29 6.28
CA THR A 316 -24.39 -2.60 5.57
C THR A 316 -23.85 -1.51 4.65
N ALA A 317 -22.86 -0.71 5.11
CA ALA A 317 -22.22 0.31 4.29
C ALA A 317 -21.58 -0.28 3.02
N ILE A 318 -20.86 -1.42 3.16
CA ILE A 318 -20.25 -2.10 2.03
C ILE A 318 -21.32 -2.59 1.04
N MET A 319 -22.37 -3.26 1.53
CA MET A 319 -23.45 -3.79 0.69
C MET A 319 -24.18 -2.70 -0.10
N ASP A 320 -24.52 -1.59 0.56
CA ASP A 320 -25.19 -0.45 -0.08
C ASP A 320 -24.31 0.22 -1.14
N CYS A 321 -23.02 0.43 -0.81
CA CYS A 321 -22.08 1.04 -1.72
C CYS A 321 -21.75 0.11 -2.90
N ALA A 322 -21.56 -1.19 -2.67
CA ALA A 322 -21.29 -2.18 -3.72
C ALA A 322 -22.46 -2.28 -4.72
N LYS A 323 -23.69 -2.30 -4.21
CA LYS A 323 -24.91 -2.28 -5.04
C LYS A 323 -24.98 -1.04 -5.93
N ALA A 324 -24.56 0.12 -5.41
CA ALA A 324 -24.61 1.38 -6.14
C ALA A 324 -23.43 1.58 -7.10
N ALA A 325 -22.31 0.90 -6.86
CA ALA A 325 -21.06 1.07 -7.62
C ALA A 325 -21.05 0.36 -8.97
N GLY A 326 -21.92 -0.66 -9.20
CA GLY A 326 -21.88 -1.49 -10.39
C GLY A 326 -20.52 -2.19 -10.54
N ASP A 327 -19.83 -1.92 -11.64
CA ASP A 327 -18.52 -2.52 -11.94
C ASP A 327 -17.32 -1.76 -11.34
N VAL A 328 -17.56 -0.63 -10.66
CA VAL A 328 -16.49 0.13 -10.02
C VAL A 328 -16.09 -0.54 -8.70
N PRO A 329 -14.80 -0.83 -8.49
CA PRO A 329 -14.34 -1.49 -7.26
C PRO A 329 -14.65 -0.69 -5.98
N ILE A 330 -15.01 -1.43 -4.93
CA ILE A 330 -15.22 -0.89 -3.58
C ILE A 330 -14.11 -1.38 -2.66
N ILE A 331 -13.55 -0.47 -1.87
CA ILE A 331 -12.54 -0.76 -0.86
C ILE A 331 -13.19 -0.64 0.52
N ALA A 332 -13.29 -1.74 1.26
CA ALA A 332 -13.80 -1.75 2.63
C ALA A 332 -12.71 -1.26 3.59
N ASP A 333 -12.90 -0.08 4.18
CA ASP A 333 -11.90 0.58 5.04
C ASP A 333 -12.35 0.60 6.51
N GLY A 334 -11.67 -0.19 7.34
CA GLY A 334 -11.88 -0.25 8.78
C GLY A 334 -12.90 -1.30 9.26
N GLY A 335 -12.93 -1.52 10.57
CA GLY A 335 -13.81 -2.49 11.23
C GLY A 335 -13.34 -3.94 11.19
N ILE A 336 -12.24 -4.25 10.51
CA ILE A 336 -11.70 -5.60 10.33
C ILE A 336 -10.77 -5.92 11.50
N LYS A 337 -11.16 -6.88 12.33
CA LYS A 337 -10.44 -7.35 13.52
C LYS A 337 -9.83 -8.73 13.32
N PHE A 338 -10.44 -9.56 12.49
CA PHE A 338 -10.03 -10.93 12.20
C PHE A 338 -10.05 -11.19 10.68
N SER A 339 -9.40 -12.27 10.26
CA SER A 339 -9.46 -12.73 8.86
C SER A 339 -10.88 -13.11 8.42
N GLY A 340 -11.74 -13.54 9.36
CA GLY A 340 -13.16 -13.76 9.09
C GLY A 340 -13.91 -12.48 8.71
N ASP A 341 -13.60 -11.34 9.33
CA ASP A 341 -14.20 -10.05 8.96
C ASP A 341 -13.76 -9.61 7.57
N PHE A 342 -12.48 -9.87 7.23
CA PHE A 342 -11.96 -9.65 5.89
C PHE A 342 -12.74 -10.48 4.85
N ALA A 343 -12.99 -11.77 5.11
CA ALA A 343 -13.80 -12.61 4.25
C ALA A 343 -15.24 -12.09 4.12
N LYS A 344 -15.86 -11.67 5.23
CA LYS A 344 -17.21 -11.07 5.23
C LYS A 344 -17.25 -9.76 4.44
N ALA A 345 -16.21 -8.92 4.50
CA ALA A 345 -16.13 -7.69 3.72
C ALA A 345 -16.11 -7.98 2.20
N ILE A 346 -15.34 -8.98 1.76
CA ILE A 346 -15.32 -9.42 0.37
C ILE A 346 -16.70 -9.97 -0.04
N ALA A 347 -17.27 -10.86 0.74
CA ALA A 347 -18.58 -11.44 0.45
C ALA A 347 -19.70 -10.40 0.42
N ALA A 348 -19.59 -9.31 1.18
CA ALA A 348 -20.51 -8.18 1.15
C ALA A 348 -20.43 -7.31 -0.11
N GLY A 349 -19.45 -7.58 -0.99
CA GLY A 349 -19.28 -6.91 -2.28
C GLY A 349 -18.02 -6.06 -2.41
N ALA A 350 -17.17 -5.95 -1.37
CA ALA A 350 -15.90 -5.24 -1.50
C ALA A 350 -14.95 -5.99 -2.45
N SER A 351 -14.23 -5.25 -3.28
CA SER A 351 -13.16 -5.80 -4.12
C SER A 351 -11.87 -5.98 -3.34
N CYS A 352 -11.62 -5.09 -2.38
CA CYS A 352 -10.45 -5.08 -1.51
C CYS A 352 -10.83 -4.63 -0.11
N ALA A 353 -10.00 -4.97 0.86
CA ALA A 353 -10.09 -4.43 2.22
C ALA A 353 -8.84 -3.61 2.57
N MET A 354 -9.04 -2.53 3.30
CA MET A 354 -7.97 -1.71 3.86
C MET A 354 -7.89 -1.95 5.38
N VAL A 355 -6.68 -2.27 5.86
CA VAL A 355 -6.44 -2.59 7.26
C VAL A 355 -5.43 -1.64 7.91
N GLY A 356 -5.70 -1.27 9.15
CA GLY A 356 -4.84 -0.42 9.99
C GLY A 356 -4.31 -1.19 11.20
N SER A 357 -5.14 -1.38 12.22
CA SER A 357 -4.76 -2.01 13.51
C SER A 357 -4.17 -3.42 13.35
N MET A 358 -4.59 -4.16 12.33
CA MET A 358 -4.09 -5.50 12.07
C MET A 358 -2.58 -5.54 11.79
N ILE A 359 -2.06 -4.51 11.13
CA ILE A 359 -0.66 -4.42 10.69
C ILE A 359 0.14 -3.30 11.38
N ALA A 360 -0.52 -2.41 12.14
CA ALA A 360 0.15 -1.31 12.85
C ALA A 360 1.23 -1.78 13.84
N GLY A 361 1.09 -3.01 14.40
CA GLY A 361 2.04 -3.62 15.32
C GLY A 361 3.24 -4.33 14.67
N THR A 362 3.43 -4.18 13.35
CA THR A 362 4.48 -4.92 12.64
C THR A 362 5.79 -4.14 12.51
N ASP A 363 6.88 -4.84 12.15
CA ASP A 363 8.21 -4.26 11.97
C ASP A 363 8.25 -3.14 10.93
N GLU A 364 7.44 -3.26 9.89
CA GLU A 364 7.42 -2.37 8.74
C GLU A 364 6.57 -1.12 8.95
N SER A 365 5.67 -1.11 9.96
CA SER A 365 4.92 0.09 10.31
C SER A 365 5.82 1.13 10.97
N PRO A 366 5.53 2.45 10.81
CA PRO A 366 6.24 3.50 11.53
C PRO A 366 6.09 3.39 13.05
N GLY A 367 6.99 4.02 13.77
CA GLY A 367 6.99 4.06 15.22
C GLY A 367 7.90 3.02 15.86
N GLU A 368 8.20 3.25 17.13
CA GLU A 368 9.11 2.43 17.92
C GLU A 368 8.37 1.32 18.65
N VAL A 369 9.10 0.24 18.96
CA VAL A 369 8.60 -0.82 19.85
C VAL A 369 8.71 -0.34 21.29
N ILE A 370 7.59 -0.35 21.99
CA ILE A 370 7.48 0.07 23.40
C ILE A 370 7.31 -1.18 24.26
N LEU A 371 8.15 -1.33 25.29
CA LEU A 371 8.00 -2.38 26.29
C LEU A 371 7.09 -1.87 27.40
N TYR A 372 5.94 -2.52 27.59
CA TYR A 372 4.99 -2.18 28.64
C TYR A 372 4.48 -3.45 29.33
N GLN A 373 4.59 -3.51 30.65
CA GLN A 373 4.19 -4.67 31.47
C GLN A 373 4.72 -6.02 30.97
N GLY A 374 6.00 -6.04 30.51
CA GLY A 374 6.65 -7.26 30.00
C GLY A 374 6.22 -7.69 28.60
N ARG A 375 5.41 -6.89 27.91
CA ARG A 375 4.99 -7.13 26.52
C ARG A 375 5.42 -5.99 25.62
N SER A 376 5.69 -6.32 24.36
CA SER A 376 6.05 -5.33 23.33
C SER A 376 4.81 -4.82 22.62
N PHE A 377 4.75 -3.51 22.43
CA PHE A 377 3.67 -2.78 21.74
C PHE A 377 4.25 -1.80 20.73
N LYS A 378 3.42 -1.31 19.82
CA LYS A 378 3.71 -0.15 18.96
C LYS A 378 2.61 0.90 19.12
N SER A 379 2.97 2.17 18.99
CA SER A 379 1.99 3.25 19.00
C SER A 379 1.06 3.11 17.80
N TYR A 380 -0.21 3.38 18.03
CA TYR A 380 -1.23 3.38 17.00
C TYR A 380 -2.24 4.48 17.30
N ARG A 381 -2.50 5.36 16.33
CA ARG A 381 -3.40 6.49 16.54
C ARG A 381 -4.32 6.74 15.36
N GLY A 382 -5.51 7.28 15.67
CA GLY A 382 -6.46 7.77 14.67
C GLY A 382 -5.96 9.05 14.01
N MET A 383 -6.28 9.20 12.72
CA MET A 383 -5.98 10.45 12.00
C MET A 383 -6.75 11.66 12.57
N GLY A 384 -7.85 11.42 13.30
CA GLY A 384 -8.60 12.43 14.06
C GLY A 384 -8.16 12.60 15.51
N SER A 385 -7.05 11.99 15.95
CA SER A 385 -6.47 12.24 17.28
C SER A 385 -5.78 13.59 17.34
N LEU A 386 -5.67 14.17 18.54
CA LEU A 386 -5.02 15.48 18.73
C LEU A 386 -3.60 15.51 18.15
N GLY A 387 -2.80 14.48 18.42
CA GLY A 387 -1.43 14.41 17.90
C GLY A 387 -1.33 14.23 16.40
N ALA A 388 -2.29 13.55 15.75
CA ALA A 388 -2.33 13.45 14.29
C ALA A 388 -2.81 14.79 13.68
N MET A 389 -3.82 15.42 14.26
CA MET A 389 -4.36 16.71 13.79
C MET A 389 -3.32 17.83 13.89
N ALA A 390 -2.52 17.85 14.96
CA ALA A 390 -1.43 18.80 15.13
C ALA A 390 -0.32 18.66 14.07
N ARG A 391 -0.20 17.48 13.43
CA ARG A 391 0.77 17.20 12.36
C ARG A 391 0.23 17.40 10.95
N GLY A 392 -1.04 17.83 10.77
CA GLY A 392 -1.61 18.20 9.50
C GLY A 392 -2.87 17.45 9.06
N SER A 393 -3.42 16.54 9.88
CA SER A 393 -4.65 15.82 9.51
C SER A 393 -5.95 16.55 9.91
N ALA A 394 -5.87 17.75 10.49
CA ALA A 394 -7.04 18.53 10.92
C ALA A 394 -7.98 18.88 9.75
N ASP A 395 -7.45 19.09 8.55
CA ASP A 395 -8.22 19.36 7.33
C ASP A 395 -9.11 18.17 6.91
N ARG A 396 -8.71 16.92 7.23
CA ARG A 396 -9.50 15.72 7.01
C ARG A 396 -10.86 15.79 7.73
N TYR A 397 -10.89 16.50 8.87
CA TYR A 397 -12.04 16.65 9.76
C TYR A 397 -12.66 18.06 9.69
N PHE A 398 -12.41 18.81 8.61
CA PHE A 398 -12.92 20.17 8.40
C PHE A 398 -12.48 21.18 9.46
N GLN A 399 -11.35 20.95 10.13
CA GLN A 399 -10.84 21.78 11.23
C GLN A 399 -9.48 22.42 10.93
N LYS A 400 -9.16 22.65 9.65
CA LYS A 400 -7.87 23.20 9.22
C LYS A 400 -7.54 24.55 9.87
N ASP A 401 -8.57 25.40 10.03
CA ASP A 401 -8.43 26.76 10.53
C ASP A 401 -8.72 26.89 12.03
N ALA A 402 -8.98 25.77 12.73
CA ALA A 402 -9.21 25.77 14.15
C ALA A 402 -7.89 25.91 14.93
N ALA A 403 -7.86 26.75 15.94
CA ALA A 403 -6.74 26.82 16.87
C ALA A 403 -6.56 25.46 17.59
N SER A 404 -5.32 25.12 17.92
CA SER A 404 -4.98 23.80 18.46
C SER A 404 -5.73 23.44 19.76
N ASP A 405 -6.08 24.44 20.58
CA ASP A 405 -6.85 24.30 21.81
C ASP A 405 -8.38 24.18 21.59
N LYS A 406 -8.83 24.39 20.34
CA LYS A 406 -10.25 24.32 19.93
C LYS A 406 -10.55 23.12 19.03
N LEU A 407 -9.58 22.28 18.77
CA LEU A 407 -9.78 21.06 17.99
C LEU A 407 -10.74 20.10 18.71
N VAL A 408 -11.68 19.53 17.97
CA VAL A 408 -12.58 18.47 18.44
C VAL A 408 -12.09 17.14 17.86
N PRO A 409 -11.40 16.30 18.64
CA PRO A 409 -10.87 15.06 18.12
C PRO A 409 -11.95 14.02 17.84
N GLU A 410 -11.82 13.33 16.71
CA GLU A 410 -12.66 12.20 16.31
C GLU A 410 -11.85 10.88 16.27
N GLY A 411 -10.80 10.80 17.08
CA GLY A 411 -9.95 9.63 17.21
C GLY A 411 -9.09 9.69 18.46
N ILE A 412 -8.59 8.55 18.87
CA ILE A 412 -7.72 8.41 20.05
C ILE A 412 -6.29 8.04 19.66
N GLU A 413 -5.38 8.19 20.60
CA GLU A 413 -4.03 7.65 20.59
C GLU A 413 -3.97 6.44 21.51
N GLY A 414 -3.38 5.37 21.06
CA GLY A 414 -3.27 4.11 21.80
C GLY A 414 -2.06 3.31 21.35
N GLN A 415 -2.06 2.05 21.69
CA GLN A 415 -1.02 1.11 21.31
C GLN A 415 -1.63 -0.23 20.89
N VAL A 416 -0.94 -0.94 20.02
CA VAL A 416 -1.29 -2.29 19.58
C VAL A 416 -0.18 -3.26 19.91
N PRO A 417 -0.47 -4.54 20.21
CA PRO A 417 0.55 -5.54 20.44
C PRO A 417 1.51 -5.64 19.24
N TYR A 418 2.80 -5.76 19.54
CA TYR A 418 3.81 -6.05 18.53
C TYR A 418 3.59 -7.45 17.93
N LYS A 419 3.70 -7.57 16.62
CA LYS A 419 3.33 -8.78 15.85
C LYS A 419 4.46 -9.35 14.99
N GLY A 420 5.65 -8.74 15.01
CA GLY A 420 6.75 -9.11 14.12
C GLY A 420 6.51 -8.65 12.68
N SER A 421 6.91 -9.45 11.69
CA SER A 421 6.85 -9.08 10.27
C SER A 421 5.41 -8.92 9.75
N ALA A 422 5.18 -7.88 8.93
CA ALA A 422 3.92 -7.66 8.22
C ALA A 422 3.57 -8.84 7.31
N ASN A 423 4.56 -9.48 6.70
CA ASN A 423 4.35 -10.63 5.82
C ASN A 423 3.69 -11.80 6.57
N ALA A 424 4.08 -12.06 7.82
CA ALA A 424 3.46 -13.09 8.65
C ALA A 424 1.98 -12.78 8.94
N VAL A 425 1.64 -11.53 9.23
CA VAL A 425 0.25 -11.10 9.48
C VAL A 425 -0.57 -11.18 8.20
N VAL A 426 -0.05 -10.70 7.08
CA VAL A 426 -0.71 -10.77 5.76
C VAL A 426 -0.96 -12.24 5.36
N HIS A 427 0.01 -13.13 5.60
CA HIS A 427 -0.15 -14.57 5.35
C HIS A 427 -1.36 -15.15 6.11
N GLN A 428 -1.52 -14.81 7.40
CA GLN A 428 -2.67 -15.26 8.20
C GLN A 428 -4.00 -14.69 7.70
N LEU A 429 -4.03 -13.41 7.32
CA LEU A 429 -5.24 -12.78 6.78
C LEU A 429 -5.68 -13.44 5.47
N VAL A 430 -4.75 -13.63 4.54
CA VAL A 430 -5.02 -14.27 3.24
C VAL A 430 -5.35 -15.76 3.42
N GLY A 431 -4.69 -16.45 4.37
CA GLY A 431 -5.00 -17.83 4.72
C GLY A 431 -6.44 -17.97 5.22
N GLY A 432 -6.91 -17.06 6.07
CA GLY A 432 -8.30 -17.05 6.54
C GLY A 432 -9.31 -16.75 5.42
N LEU A 433 -8.99 -15.86 4.48
CA LEU A 433 -9.81 -15.63 3.28
C LEU A 433 -9.91 -16.89 2.42
N ARG A 434 -8.79 -17.55 2.14
CA ARG A 434 -8.78 -18.81 1.37
C ARG A 434 -9.56 -19.93 2.05
N ALA A 435 -9.49 -20.02 3.39
CA ALA A 435 -10.32 -20.96 4.15
C ALA A 435 -11.81 -20.66 3.96
N ALA A 436 -12.21 -19.37 4.06
CA ALA A 436 -13.59 -18.97 3.81
C ALA A 436 -14.05 -19.31 2.38
N MET A 437 -13.20 -19.06 1.36
CA MET A 437 -13.46 -19.46 -0.03
C MET A 437 -13.67 -20.95 -0.17
N GLY A 438 -12.87 -21.76 0.53
CA GLY A 438 -13.05 -23.21 0.60
C GLY A 438 -14.39 -23.63 1.20
N TYR A 439 -14.79 -23.02 2.34
CA TYR A 439 -16.08 -23.33 2.98
C TYR A 439 -17.28 -22.87 2.16
N THR A 440 -17.16 -21.80 1.40
CA THR A 440 -18.27 -21.24 0.60
C THR A 440 -18.31 -21.76 -0.84
N GLY A 441 -17.32 -22.57 -1.25
CA GLY A 441 -17.25 -23.13 -2.60
C GLY A 441 -16.90 -22.12 -3.68
N CYS A 442 -16.28 -20.96 -3.29
CA CYS A 442 -15.92 -19.90 -4.22
C CYS A 442 -14.46 -20.02 -4.63
N ALA A 443 -14.18 -20.32 -5.90
CA ALA A 443 -12.81 -20.46 -6.41
C ALA A 443 -12.09 -19.12 -6.57
N THR A 444 -12.82 -18.02 -6.74
CA THR A 444 -12.31 -16.67 -6.98
C THR A 444 -12.95 -15.65 -6.04
N VAL A 445 -12.26 -14.50 -5.85
CA VAL A 445 -12.80 -13.35 -5.10
C VAL A 445 -14.12 -12.86 -5.73
N GLU A 446 -14.22 -12.88 -7.06
CA GLU A 446 -15.42 -12.42 -7.75
C GLU A 446 -16.63 -13.35 -7.51
N GLU A 447 -16.41 -14.68 -7.47
CA GLU A 447 -17.45 -15.63 -7.06
C GLU A 447 -17.89 -15.41 -5.62
N MET A 448 -16.95 -15.15 -4.72
CA MET A 448 -17.26 -14.87 -3.31
C MET A 448 -18.12 -13.62 -3.14
N ARG A 449 -17.85 -12.56 -3.91
CA ARG A 449 -18.64 -11.32 -3.94
C ARG A 449 -20.07 -11.52 -4.43
N LYS A 450 -20.33 -12.52 -5.27
CA LYS A 450 -21.62 -12.75 -5.94
C LYS A 450 -22.45 -13.87 -5.32
N ASN A 451 -21.82 -14.91 -4.80
CA ASN A 451 -22.50 -16.19 -4.51
C ASN A 451 -22.64 -16.45 -3.01
N CYS A 452 -21.91 -15.74 -2.15
CA CYS A 452 -22.01 -15.96 -0.70
C CYS A 452 -23.32 -15.46 -0.14
N THR A 453 -23.81 -16.16 0.87
CA THR A 453 -24.98 -15.78 1.66
C THR A 453 -24.59 -15.59 3.13
N PHE A 454 -25.31 -14.73 3.81
CA PHE A 454 -25.12 -14.46 5.23
C PHE A 454 -26.30 -14.98 6.06
N VAL A 455 -26.00 -15.41 7.27
CA VAL A 455 -26.99 -15.59 8.32
C VAL A 455 -26.74 -14.55 9.42
N LYS A 456 -27.82 -13.90 9.87
CA LYS A 456 -27.76 -13.00 11.03
C LYS A 456 -27.71 -13.83 12.31
N ILE A 457 -26.80 -13.47 13.22
CA ILE A 457 -26.64 -14.13 14.52
C ILE A 457 -27.04 -13.22 15.67
N THR A 458 -27.31 -13.81 16.83
CA THR A 458 -27.54 -13.11 18.10
C THR A 458 -26.22 -12.90 18.86
N ASN A 459 -26.24 -12.14 19.93
CA ASN A 459 -25.11 -12.03 20.86
C ASN A 459 -24.67 -13.40 21.42
N ALA A 460 -25.62 -14.33 21.62
CA ALA A 460 -25.30 -15.70 22.02
C ALA A 460 -24.54 -16.44 20.94
N GLY A 461 -24.95 -16.29 19.66
CA GLY A 461 -24.21 -16.86 18.53
C GLY A 461 -22.83 -16.23 18.33
N LEU A 462 -22.66 -14.93 18.64
CA LEU A 462 -21.36 -14.29 18.65
C LEU A 462 -20.45 -14.87 19.75
N SER A 463 -20.99 -15.06 20.97
CA SER A 463 -20.25 -15.69 22.08
C SER A 463 -19.85 -17.13 21.74
N GLU A 464 -20.72 -17.90 21.10
CA GLU A 464 -20.43 -19.25 20.60
C GLU A 464 -19.32 -19.25 19.52
N SER A 465 -19.22 -18.18 18.74
CA SER A 465 -18.18 -18.05 17.69
C SER A 465 -16.77 -17.79 18.24
N HIS A 466 -16.65 -17.32 19.47
CA HIS A 466 -15.40 -17.19 20.19
C HIS A 466 -15.04 -18.45 20.96
N VAL A 467 -13.77 -18.61 21.29
CA VAL A 467 -13.32 -19.69 22.19
C VAL A 467 -14.04 -19.55 23.53
N HIS A 468 -14.72 -20.59 23.96
CA HIS A 468 -15.50 -20.64 25.20
C HIS A 468 -15.27 -21.96 25.95
N ASP A 469 -15.56 -22.00 27.23
CA ASP A 469 -15.47 -23.18 28.12
C ASP A 469 -14.09 -23.84 28.22
N VAL A 470 -13.01 -23.14 27.78
CA VAL A 470 -11.63 -23.61 27.88
C VAL A 470 -10.69 -22.47 28.28
N GLN A 471 -9.61 -22.80 28.95
CA GLN A 471 -8.52 -21.86 29.19
C GLN A 471 -7.49 -21.97 28.08
N ILE A 472 -7.20 -20.85 27.38
CA ILE A 472 -6.17 -20.82 26.36
C ILE A 472 -4.80 -20.97 27.02
N THR A 473 -4.09 -22.03 26.70
CA THR A 473 -2.70 -22.26 27.14
C THR A 473 -1.67 -21.79 26.14
N ARG A 474 -2.06 -21.68 24.84
CA ARG A 474 -1.23 -21.16 23.75
C ARG A 474 -2.10 -20.43 22.75
N GLU A 475 -1.83 -19.13 22.57
CA GLU A 475 -2.49 -18.33 21.54
C GLU A 475 -2.13 -18.80 20.13
N SER A 476 -3.09 -18.76 19.21
CA SER A 476 -2.81 -18.94 17.78
C SER A 476 -2.40 -17.60 17.16
N PRO A 477 -1.62 -17.60 16.07
CA PRO A 477 -1.14 -16.35 15.46
C PRO A 477 -2.26 -15.48 14.88
N ASN A 478 -3.41 -16.07 14.56
CA ASN A 478 -4.57 -15.42 13.94
C ASN A 478 -5.77 -15.23 14.87
N TYR A 479 -5.68 -15.67 16.13
CA TYR A 479 -6.74 -15.49 17.13
C TYR A 479 -6.11 -15.10 18.48
N ARG A 480 -6.49 -13.92 18.99
CA ARG A 480 -6.13 -13.43 20.32
C ARG A 480 -7.40 -12.87 20.97
N ILE A 481 -7.57 -13.16 22.25
CA ILE A 481 -8.54 -12.47 23.08
C ILE A 481 -7.86 -11.16 23.52
N GLY A 482 -8.49 -10.00 23.23
CA GLY A 482 -7.98 -8.67 23.54
C GLY A 482 -7.84 -8.39 25.03
#